data_bd0cc56b0cf3e8ca6406c6089fbef76b
#
_entry.id   bd0cc56b0cf3e8ca6406c6089fbef76b
#
_cell.length_a   1.000
_cell.length_b   1.000
_cell.length_c   1.000
_cell.angle_alpha   90.00
_cell.angle_beta   90.00
_cell.angle_gamma   90.00
#
_symmetry.space_group_name_H-M   'P 1'
#
loop_
_entity.id
_entity.type
_entity.pdbx_description
1 polymer ?
#
loop_
_entity_poly.entity_id
_entity_poly.type
_entity_poly.pdbx_seq_one_letter_code
_entity_poly.pdbx_strand_id
1 'polypeptide(L)'
;MGKRRSSRELALKFLYQSELNEGNVDEQMESFMERNSSKDEIDVFMKELVEAVIKHKKEIDEIVQKSSDNWVLDRMTVIDRNILRIGTCELLFNFSTPPKVAINEAVDIAKKYGNEDSRVY
;
A
#
# COMPACT_ATOMS: atom_id res chain seq x y z
N MET A 1 -11.43 -12.75 3.43
CA MET A 1 -10.04 -12.79 2.99
C MET A 1 -9.88 -12.19 1.60
N GLY A 2 -10.54 -12.78 0.62
CA GLY A 2 -10.36 -12.36 -0.77
C GLY A 2 -10.68 -10.91 -1.04
N LYS A 3 -11.74 -10.37 -0.45
CA LYS A 3 -12.16 -9.00 -0.71
C LYS A 3 -11.15 -7.95 -0.22
N ARG A 4 -10.67 -8.10 1.00
CA ARG A 4 -9.69 -7.16 1.52
C ARG A 4 -8.33 -7.31 0.88
N ARG A 5 -7.95 -8.55 0.53
CA ARG A 5 -6.73 -8.77 -0.24
C ARG A 5 -6.83 -8.07 -1.60
N SER A 6 -7.96 -8.20 -2.28
CA SER A 6 -8.17 -7.50 -3.55
C SER A 6 -8.08 -5.99 -3.39
N SER A 7 -8.63 -5.46 -2.31
CA SER A 7 -8.54 -4.02 -2.00
C SER A 7 -7.10 -3.57 -1.82
N ARG A 8 -6.31 -4.37 -1.09
CA ARG A 8 -4.89 -4.05 -0.87
C ARG A 8 -4.10 -4.09 -2.16
N GLU A 9 -4.39 -5.06 -3.02
CA GLU A 9 -3.72 -5.15 -4.31
C GLU A 9 -4.08 -3.98 -5.22
N LEU A 10 -5.34 -3.58 -5.22
CA LEU A 10 -5.75 -2.39 -5.98
C LEU A 10 -5.11 -1.12 -5.43
N ALA A 11 -5.04 -1.00 -4.11
CA ALA A 11 -4.38 0.14 -3.47
C ALA A 11 -2.91 0.20 -3.87
N LEU A 12 -2.23 -0.95 -3.88
CA LEU A 12 -0.84 -1.02 -4.31
C LEU A 12 -0.68 -0.56 -5.76
N LYS A 13 -1.54 -1.02 -6.65
CA LYS A 13 -1.50 -0.63 -8.06
C LYS A 13 -1.72 0.87 -8.22
N PHE A 14 -2.68 1.42 -7.50
CA PHE A 14 -2.94 2.86 -7.56
C PHE A 14 -1.75 3.67 -7.05
N LEU A 15 -1.21 3.30 -5.90
CA LEU A 15 -0.08 4.01 -5.31
C LEU A 15 1.16 3.94 -6.21
N TYR A 16 1.36 2.81 -6.87
CA TYR A 16 2.43 2.66 -7.84
C TYR A 16 2.27 3.66 -8.98
N GLN A 17 1.09 3.70 -9.60
CA GLN A 17 0.81 4.62 -10.69
C GLN A 17 0.91 6.08 -10.25
N SER A 18 0.37 6.38 -9.09
CA SER A 18 0.36 7.74 -8.56
C SER A 18 1.76 8.27 -8.30
N GLU A 19 2.64 7.41 -7.81
CA GLU A 19 4.02 7.83 -7.53
C GLU A 19 4.81 8.10 -8.81
N LEU A 20 4.46 7.41 -9.90
CA LEU A 20 5.13 7.59 -11.18
C LEU A 20 4.53 8.70 -12.04
N ASN A 21 3.37 9.20 -11.68
CA ASN A 21 2.68 10.23 -12.43
C ASN A 21 2.51 11.49 -11.60
N GLU A 22 2.57 12.64 -12.27
CA GLU A 22 2.28 13.90 -11.62
C GLU A 22 0.81 14.24 -11.82
N GLY A 23 0.29 15.10 -10.96
CA GLY A 23 -1.06 15.58 -11.09
C GLY A 23 -1.89 15.39 -9.85
N ASN A 24 -3.15 15.71 -9.98
CA ASN A 24 -4.10 15.66 -8.86
C ASN A 24 -4.46 14.22 -8.50
N VAL A 25 -4.33 13.89 -7.23
CA VAL A 25 -4.60 12.52 -6.74
C VAL A 25 -6.07 12.14 -6.94
N ASP A 26 -6.98 13.08 -6.72
CA ASP A 26 -8.41 12.79 -6.86
C ASP A 26 -8.77 12.47 -8.31
N GLU A 27 -8.20 13.20 -9.25
CA GLU A 27 -8.40 12.93 -10.67
C GLU A 27 -7.79 11.60 -11.08
N GLN A 28 -6.62 11.29 -10.54
CA GLN A 28 -5.97 10.00 -10.79
C GLN A 28 -6.81 8.86 -10.25
N MET A 29 -7.38 9.03 -9.05
CA MET A 29 -8.24 8.03 -8.44
C MET A 29 -9.49 7.79 -9.30
N GLU A 30 -10.11 8.85 -9.76
CA GLU A 30 -11.30 8.76 -10.61
C GLU A 30 -11.00 7.96 -11.87
N SER A 31 -9.91 8.30 -12.57
CA SER A 31 -9.49 7.59 -13.77
C SER A 31 -9.16 6.15 -13.50
N PHE A 32 -8.47 5.89 -12.39
CA PHE A 32 -8.09 4.53 -12.01
C PHE A 32 -9.33 3.67 -11.76
N MET A 33 -10.32 4.21 -11.04
CA MET A 33 -11.53 3.46 -10.73
C MET A 33 -12.39 3.19 -11.96
N GLU A 34 -12.36 4.07 -12.95
CA GLU A 34 -13.05 3.81 -14.21
C GLU A 34 -12.56 2.54 -14.88
N ARG A 35 -11.26 2.25 -14.76
CA ARG A 35 -10.63 1.10 -15.41
C ARG A 35 -10.54 -0.13 -14.53
N ASN A 36 -10.55 0.06 -13.21
CA ASN A 36 -10.22 -1.02 -12.28
C ASN A 36 -11.27 -1.27 -11.21
N SER A 37 -12.43 -0.62 -11.30
CA SER A 37 -13.48 -0.78 -10.32
C SER A 37 -13.89 -2.26 -10.19
N SER A 38 -14.17 -2.66 -8.97
CA SER A 38 -14.57 -3.99 -8.63
C SER A 38 -15.88 -3.93 -7.83
N LYS A 39 -16.06 -4.82 -6.88
CA LYS A 39 -17.23 -4.77 -6.00
C LYS A 39 -17.13 -3.59 -5.04
N ASP A 40 -18.29 -3.01 -4.66
CA ASP A 40 -18.33 -1.83 -3.81
C ASP A 40 -17.48 -1.98 -2.54
N GLU A 41 -17.57 -3.13 -1.88
CA GLU A 41 -16.82 -3.38 -0.66
C GLU A 41 -15.30 -3.30 -0.87
N ILE A 42 -14.85 -3.82 -2.01
CA ILE A 42 -13.43 -3.79 -2.39
C ILE A 42 -13.02 -2.36 -2.65
N ASP A 43 -13.81 -1.62 -3.41
CA ASP A 43 -13.53 -0.25 -3.78
C ASP A 43 -13.50 0.68 -2.57
N VAL A 44 -14.42 0.50 -1.64
CA VAL A 44 -14.49 1.34 -0.44
C VAL A 44 -13.23 1.14 0.43
N PHE A 45 -12.86 -0.08 0.70
CA PHE A 45 -11.69 -0.35 1.51
C PHE A 45 -10.40 0.10 0.82
N MET A 46 -10.32 -0.10 -0.48
CA MET A 46 -9.19 0.37 -1.28
C MET A 46 -9.01 1.88 -1.15
N LYS A 47 -10.10 2.65 -1.29
CA LYS A 47 -10.03 4.10 -1.18
C LYS A 47 -9.65 4.54 0.22
N GLU A 48 -10.19 3.89 1.24
CA GLU A 48 -9.82 4.18 2.63
C GLU A 48 -8.32 3.98 2.87
N LEU A 49 -7.78 2.88 2.36
CA LEU A 49 -6.34 2.60 2.49
C LEU A 49 -5.51 3.67 1.79
N VAL A 50 -5.84 3.98 0.55
CA VAL A 50 -5.09 4.96 -0.24
C VAL A 50 -5.13 6.32 0.44
N GLU A 51 -6.30 6.77 0.86
CA GLU A 51 -6.44 8.06 1.52
C GLU A 51 -5.62 8.13 2.80
N ALA A 52 -5.64 7.06 3.59
CA ALA A 52 -4.88 7.01 4.84
C ALA A 52 -3.38 6.99 4.59
N VAL A 53 -2.92 6.22 3.59
CA VAL A 53 -1.51 6.19 3.23
C VAL A 53 -1.04 7.59 2.78
N ILE A 54 -1.80 8.24 1.94
CA ILE A 54 -1.43 9.58 1.45
C ILE A 54 -1.43 10.59 2.58
N LYS A 55 -2.46 10.56 3.42
CA LYS A 55 -2.59 11.49 4.54
C LYS A 55 -1.45 11.34 5.55
N HIS A 56 -1.05 10.10 5.83
CA HIS A 56 -0.05 9.80 6.85
C HIS A 56 1.30 9.40 6.29
N LYS A 57 1.53 9.63 5.01
CA LYS A 57 2.74 9.17 4.31
C LYS A 57 4.02 9.58 5.04
N LYS A 58 4.12 10.82 5.46
CA LYS A 58 5.31 11.32 6.13
C LYS A 58 5.56 10.57 7.43
N GLU A 59 4.52 10.41 8.24
CA GLU A 59 4.63 9.68 9.50
C GLU A 59 4.98 8.22 9.28
N ILE A 60 4.34 7.59 8.31
CA ILE A 60 4.58 6.19 7.97
C ILE A 60 6.04 6.01 7.55
N ASP A 61 6.53 6.85 6.64
CA ASP A 61 7.88 6.76 6.14
C ASP A 61 8.91 6.96 7.26
N GLU A 62 8.66 7.88 8.18
CA GLU A 62 9.54 8.09 9.33
C GLU A 62 9.59 6.86 10.22
N ILE A 63 8.44 6.23 10.47
CA ILE A 63 8.36 5.03 11.30
C ILE A 63 9.10 3.87 10.65
N VAL A 64 8.87 3.64 9.37
CA VAL A 64 9.54 2.58 8.62
C VAL A 64 11.04 2.79 8.66
N GLN A 65 11.50 4.01 8.42
CA GLN A 65 12.92 4.32 8.37
C GLN A 65 13.59 4.15 9.73
N LYS A 66 12.93 4.53 10.81
CA LYS A 66 13.45 4.36 12.16
C LYS A 66 13.49 2.90 12.60
N SER A 67 12.59 2.09 12.07
CA SER A 67 12.46 0.69 12.48
C SER A 67 13.47 -0.23 11.80
N SER A 68 14.18 0.26 10.79
CA SER A 68 15.11 -0.58 10.06
C SER A 68 16.32 0.20 9.58
N ASP A 69 17.49 -0.23 10.01
CA ASP A 69 18.76 0.35 9.54
C ASP A 69 19.10 -0.12 8.13
N ASN A 70 18.58 -1.28 7.76
CA ASN A 70 18.94 -1.91 6.49
C ASN A 70 18.01 -1.52 5.33
N TRP A 71 16.83 -1.02 5.65
CA TRP A 71 15.81 -0.72 4.66
C TRP A 71 15.69 0.78 4.46
N VAL A 72 16.33 1.26 3.41
CA VAL A 72 16.29 2.68 3.06
C VAL A 72 15.22 2.86 2.01
N LEU A 73 14.18 3.61 2.34
CA LEU A 73 13.03 3.81 1.45
C LEU A 73 13.42 4.28 0.06
N ASP A 74 14.38 5.21 -0.02
CA ASP A 74 14.81 5.77 -1.30
C ASP A 74 15.48 4.74 -2.21
N ARG A 75 15.99 3.66 -1.62
CA ARG A 75 16.67 2.60 -2.38
C ARG A 75 15.76 1.44 -2.72
N MET A 76 14.57 1.41 -2.15
CA MET A 76 13.61 0.36 -2.41
C MET A 76 12.86 0.62 -3.70
N THR A 77 12.36 -0.44 -4.31
CA THR A 77 11.50 -0.27 -5.48
C THR A 77 10.21 0.41 -5.06
N VAL A 78 9.53 1.03 -6.02
CA VAL A 78 8.25 1.68 -5.78
C VAL A 78 7.24 0.69 -5.20
N ILE A 79 7.25 -0.54 -5.70
CA ILE A 79 6.35 -1.58 -5.22
C ILE A 79 6.63 -1.91 -3.76
N ASP A 80 7.88 -2.17 -3.42
CA ASP A 80 8.26 -2.53 -2.05
C ASP A 80 7.94 -1.43 -1.06
N ARG A 81 8.26 -0.18 -1.42
CA ARG A 81 7.94 0.96 -0.56
C ARG A 81 6.46 1.03 -0.25
N ASN A 82 5.65 0.87 -1.27
CA ASN A 82 4.21 1.01 -1.10
C ASN A 82 3.58 -0.17 -0.35
N ILE A 83 4.14 -1.36 -0.49
CA ILE A 83 3.72 -2.51 0.31
C ILE A 83 3.97 -2.22 1.80
N LEU A 84 5.15 -1.70 2.14
CA LEU A 84 5.46 -1.33 3.52
C LEU A 84 4.54 -0.22 4.03
N ARG A 85 4.26 0.76 3.19
CA ARG A 85 3.36 1.85 3.57
C ARG A 85 1.95 1.34 3.87
N ILE A 86 1.43 0.47 3.03
CA ILE A 86 0.10 -0.11 3.23
C ILE A 86 0.06 -0.93 4.53
N GLY A 87 1.04 -1.82 4.72
CA GLY A 87 1.10 -2.65 5.92
C GLY A 87 1.21 -1.84 7.19
N THR A 88 2.10 -0.86 7.20
CA THR A 88 2.30 0.03 8.34
C THR A 88 1.04 0.84 8.64
N CYS A 89 0.39 1.33 7.59
CA CYS A 89 -0.85 2.08 7.71
C CYS A 89 -1.94 1.25 8.40
N GLU A 90 -2.12 0.01 7.99
CA GLU A 90 -3.10 -0.87 8.61
C GLU A 90 -2.80 -1.15 10.08
N LEU A 91 -1.52 -1.29 10.42
CA LEU A 91 -1.12 -1.54 11.80
C LEU A 91 -1.39 -0.36 12.71
N LEU A 92 -1.16 0.86 12.24
CA LEU A 92 -1.12 2.04 13.08
C LEU A 92 -2.38 2.89 13.06
N PHE A 93 -3.14 2.87 11.98
CA PHE A 93 -4.23 3.81 11.80
C PHE A 93 -5.62 3.17 11.84
N ASN A 94 -5.73 2.10 12.59
CA ASN A 94 -7.01 1.57 13.06
C ASN A 94 -7.99 1.13 11.95
N PHE A 95 -7.55 0.19 11.15
CA PHE A 95 -8.42 -0.41 10.12
C PHE A 95 -9.14 -1.67 10.62
N SER A 96 -9.18 -1.88 11.93
CA SER A 96 -9.78 -3.07 12.54
C SER A 96 -9.15 -4.38 12.06
N THR A 97 -7.97 -4.29 11.46
CA THR A 97 -7.23 -5.47 11.01
C THR A 97 -6.31 -5.93 12.14
N PRO A 98 -6.41 -7.18 12.56
CA PRO A 98 -5.46 -7.68 13.56
C PRO A 98 -4.02 -7.55 13.06
N PRO A 99 -3.07 -7.17 13.90
CA PRO A 99 -1.68 -6.95 13.47
C PRO A 99 -1.08 -8.15 12.73
N LYS A 100 -1.34 -9.36 13.22
CA LYS A 100 -0.82 -10.57 12.59
C LYS A 100 -1.35 -10.74 11.16
N VAL A 101 -2.61 -10.41 10.95
CA VAL A 101 -3.23 -10.48 9.63
C VAL A 101 -2.61 -9.43 8.71
N ALA A 102 -2.44 -8.20 9.19
CA ALA A 102 -1.85 -7.13 8.39
C ALA A 102 -0.44 -7.49 7.93
N ILE A 103 0.36 -8.04 8.83
CA ILE A 103 1.74 -8.46 8.52
C ILE A 103 1.73 -9.60 7.49
N ASN A 104 0.92 -10.63 7.71
CA ASN A 104 0.86 -11.77 6.80
C ASN A 104 0.40 -11.37 5.41
N GLU A 105 -0.58 -10.47 5.32
CA GLU A 105 -1.07 -9.99 4.04
C GLU A 105 0.00 -9.19 3.30
N ALA A 106 0.75 -8.36 4.01
CA ALA A 106 1.85 -7.61 3.40
C ALA A 106 2.92 -8.54 2.86
N VAL A 107 3.26 -9.59 3.61
CA VAL A 107 4.25 -10.59 3.18
C VAL A 107 3.76 -11.31 1.93
N ASP A 108 2.50 -11.72 1.91
CA ASP A 108 1.93 -12.42 0.75
C ASP A 108 1.92 -11.54 -0.50
N ILE A 109 1.58 -10.26 -0.35
CA ILE A 109 1.59 -9.33 -1.47
C ILE A 109 3.02 -9.11 -1.97
N ALA A 110 3.98 -9.02 -1.05
CA ALA A 110 5.39 -8.89 -1.42
C ALA A 110 5.87 -10.09 -2.23
N LYS A 111 5.44 -11.28 -1.86
CA LYS A 111 5.79 -12.50 -2.61
C LYS A 111 5.19 -12.51 -4.01
N LYS A 112 4.00 -11.93 -4.16
CA LYS A 112 3.31 -11.91 -5.44
C LYS A 112 3.85 -10.83 -6.39
N TYR A 113 4.14 -9.65 -5.89
CA TYR A 113 4.49 -8.50 -6.72
C TYR A 113 5.93 -8.04 -6.60
N GLY A 114 6.63 -8.40 -5.53
CA GLY A 114 8.03 -8.04 -5.37
C GLY A 114 8.92 -8.92 -6.23
N ASN A 115 10.11 -8.42 -6.54
CA ASN A 115 11.10 -9.20 -7.24
C ASN A 115 11.98 -9.94 -6.22
N GLU A 116 13.00 -10.68 -6.70
CA GLU A 116 13.87 -11.43 -5.82
C GLU A 116 14.60 -10.53 -4.83
N ASP A 117 14.93 -9.33 -5.24
CA ASP A 117 15.63 -8.38 -4.38
C ASP A 117 14.80 -7.97 -3.17
N SER A 118 13.47 -7.98 -3.30
CA SER A 118 12.57 -7.65 -2.21
C SER A 118 12.77 -8.56 -0.99
N ARG A 119 13.17 -9.79 -1.22
CA ARG A 119 13.34 -10.78 -0.16
C ARG A 119 14.62 -10.57 0.64
N VAL A 120 15.53 -9.81 0.11
CA VAL A 120 16.83 -9.56 0.73
C VAL A 120 16.73 -8.42 1.75
N TYR A 121 15.78 -7.53 1.53
CA TYR A 121 15.54 -6.44 2.47
C TYR A 121 15.02 -7.02 3.79
#